data_f05607766d542c619d6a136e9cb19cde
#
_entry.id   f05607766d542c619d6a136e9cb19cde
#
_cell.length_a   1.000
_cell.length_b   1.000
_cell.length_c   1.000
_cell.angle_alpha   90.00
_cell.angle_beta   90.00
_cell.angle_gamma   90.00
#
_symmetry.space_group_name_H-M   'P 1'
#
loop_
_entity.id
_entity.type
_entity.pdbx_description
1 polymer ?
#
loop_
_entity_poly.entity_id
_entity_poly.type
_entity_poly.pdbx_seq_one_letter_code
_entity_poly.pdbx_strand_id
1 'polypeptide(L)'
;RQSNPVHSHDTADNHDENECGGDIPDGPPPYLCAENANTEHRQQVIEAKRRMEESGEKANATRPEIEQIIIANRKGVDDETFERELYVIRRRAEKAAAAAQVNGFYVCSLSCRSVIYKGMMLAEQVAVFYPDLMDDRFESAFAIYHQRYSTNTFPQWWLAQPFRMLAHNGEINTLKGNINWMKSHEIRMASSTFGDYAEDIKPIIAGGSSDSAALDSVFEVLVRAGRSAPMAKTMLVPESWSKQAVELPQAWRDMYSYCNSVMEPWDGPAALAMTDGRWVCAGLDRNGLRPMRYVVTGDGLVIAGS
;
A
#
# COMPACT_ATOMS: atom_id res chain seq x y z
N ARG A 1 35.35 -45.79 -18.98
CA ARG A 1 34.88 -46.70 -20.04
C ARG A 1 33.48 -46.34 -20.42
N GLN A 2 33.33 -45.91 -21.67
CA GLN A 2 32.22 -45.96 -22.62
C GLN A 2 31.10 -44.93 -22.33
N SER A 3 31.03 -43.83 -22.99
CA SER A 3 30.77 -43.51 -24.43
C SER A 3 29.26 -43.53 -24.75
N ASN A 4 28.81 -42.30 -25.01
CA ASN A 4 27.77 -41.73 -25.88
C ASN A 4 26.92 -42.71 -26.74
N PRO A 5 25.75 -42.30 -27.28
CA PRO A 5 25.67 -41.11 -28.14
C PRO A 5 24.39 -40.26 -28.08
N VAL A 6 24.56 -39.06 -28.61
CA VAL A 6 23.64 -38.07 -29.16
C VAL A 6 22.64 -38.68 -30.14
N HIS A 7 21.38 -38.27 -30.06
CA HIS A 7 20.47 -38.20 -31.20
C HIS A 7 19.70 -36.89 -31.20
N SER A 8 20.03 -36.08 -32.18
CA SER A 8 19.26 -34.98 -32.70
C SER A 8 18.01 -35.49 -33.42
N HIS A 9 16.87 -34.87 -33.22
CA HIS A 9 15.82 -34.80 -34.21
C HIS A 9 15.26 -33.38 -34.28
N ASP A 10 15.64 -32.70 -35.36
CA ASP A 10 14.88 -31.59 -35.91
C ASP A 10 13.51 -32.12 -36.36
N THR A 11 12.46 -31.45 -35.92
CA THR A 11 11.26 -31.30 -36.73
C THR A 11 10.71 -29.90 -36.51
N ALA A 12 10.89 -29.09 -37.52
CA ALA A 12 10.10 -27.91 -37.76
C ALA A 12 8.65 -28.33 -37.97
N ASP A 13 7.75 -27.70 -37.26
CA ASP A 13 6.37 -27.54 -37.71
C ASP A 13 5.82 -26.21 -37.28
N ASN A 14 5.45 -25.47 -38.31
CA ASN A 14 4.60 -24.29 -38.29
C ASN A 14 3.30 -24.58 -37.52
N HIS A 15 2.96 -23.71 -36.59
CA HIS A 15 1.55 -23.50 -36.31
C HIS A 15 1.27 -22.04 -35.94
N ASP A 16 0.60 -21.42 -36.89
CA ASP A 16 -0.50 -20.47 -36.77
C ASP A 16 -0.40 -19.37 -35.70
N GLU A 17 -0.04 -18.23 -36.22
CA GLU A 17 -0.46 -16.94 -35.72
C GLU A 17 -2.00 -16.91 -35.69
N ASN A 18 -2.59 -17.21 -34.54
CA ASN A 18 -3.96 -16.82 -34.26
C ASN A 18 -3.96 -15.37 -33.79
N GLU A 19 -4.19 -14.50 -34.76
CA GLU A 19 -4.69 -13.16 -34.56
C GLU A 19 -5.93 -13.22 -33.65
N CYS A 20 -5.77 -12.90 -32.38
CA CYS A 20 -6.86 -12.40 -31.57
C CYS A 20 -7.05 -10.92 -31.93
N GLY A 21 -7.53 -10.67 -33.14
CA GLY A 21 -8.12 -9.42 -33.54
C GLY A 21 -9.51 -9.28 -32.91
N GLY A 22 -9.54 -8.98 -31.63
CA GLY A 22 -10.72 -8.41 -30.99
C GLY A 22 -10.64 -6.91 -31.17
N ASP A 23 -11.53 -6.35 -31.98
CA ASP A 23 -11.76 -4.91 -32.08
C ASP A 23 -11.90 -4.32 -30.69
N ILE A 24 -10.89 -3.58 -30.23
CA ILE A 24 -11.00 -2.70 -29.08
C ILE A 24 -11.97 -1.61 -29.56
N PRO A 25 -13.15 -1.43 -28.92
CA PRO A 25 -14.04 -0.35 -29.30
C PRO A 25 -13.29 0.97 -29.18
N ASP A 26 -13.22 1.74 -30.25
CA ASP A 26 -12.71 3.10 -30.29
C ASP A 26 -13.64 4.03 -29.47
N GLY A 27 -13.54 3.96 -28.15
CA GLY A 27 -14.23 4.82 -27.21
C GLY A 27 -13.67 4.63 -25.82
N PRO A 28 -13.67 5.67 -24.98
CA PRO A 28 -13.31 5.51 -23.58
C PRO A 28 -14.22 4.44 -22.96
N PRO A 29 -13.68 3.61 -22.04
CA PRO A 29 -14.46 2.60 -21.35
C PRO A 29 -15.73 3.24 -20.74
N PRO A 30 -16.86 2.52 -20.66
CA PRO A 30 -18.19 3.07 -20.35
C PRO A 30 -18.31 3.88 -19.05
N TYR A 31 -17.32 3.77 -18.16
CA TYR A 31 -17.19 4.60 -16.94
C TYR A 31 -16.51 5.97 -17.18
N LEU A 32 -16.09 6.28 -18.40
CA LEU A 32 -15.52 7.57 -18.81
C LEU A 32 -16.46 8.45 -19.62
N CYS A 33 -17.70 8.07 -19.79
CA CYS A 33 -18.76 8.94 -20.33
C CYS A 33 -19.36 9.76 -19.19
N ALA A 34 -18.85 10.81 -18.96
CA ALA A 34 -18.40 11.49 -17.79
C ALA A 34 -19.39 12.49 -17.17
N GLU A 35 -20.41 12.98 -17.80
CA GLU A 35 -21.25 14.02 -17.16
C GLU A 35 -22.44 13.43 -16.39
N ASN A 36 -23.05 12.37 -16.88
CA ASN A 36 -24.18 11.75 -16.19
C ASN A 36 -23.73 10.82 -15.06
N ALA A 37 -22.66 10.04 -15.27
CA ALA A 37 -22.09 9.17 -14.23
C ALA A 37 -21.56 9.98 -13.04
N ASN A 38 -20.99 11.16 -13.28
CA ASN A 38 -20.51 12.05 -12.22
C ASN A 38 -21.68 12.64 -11.40
N THR A 39 -22.82 12.90 -12.02
CA THR A 39 -24.02 13.43 -11.34
C THR A 39 -24.69 12.35 -10.50
N GLU A 40 -24.80 11.13 -11.02
CA GLU A 40 -25.38 9.99 -10.32
C GLU A 40 -24.50 9.52 -9.16
N HIS A 41 -23.20 9.46 -9.36
CA HIS A 41 -22.23 9.19 -8.31
C HIS A 41 -22.24 10.27 -7.21
N ARG A 42 -22.28 11.56 -7.58
CA ARG A 42 -22.44 12.66 -6.61
C ARG A 42 -23.74 12.54 -5.82
N GLN A 43 -24.82 12.12 -6.44
CA GLN A 43 -26.12 11.95 -5.81
C GLN A 43 -26.13 10.76 -4.85
N GLN A 44 -25.49 9.65 -5.22
CA GLN A 44 -25.27 8.49 -4.35
C GLN A 44 -24.38 8.82 -3.14
N VAL A 45 -23.33 9.59 -3.34
CA VAL A 45 -22.46 10.07 -2.24
C VAL A 45 -23.22 11.01 -1.29
N ILE A 46 -24.07 11.89 -1.82
CA ILE A 46 -24.93 12.78 -0.99
C ILE A 46 -25.93 11.96 -0.19
N GLU A 47 -26.53 10.96 -0.78
CA GLU A 47 -27.49 10.06 -0.10
C GLU A 47 -26.78 9.20 0.96
N ALA A 48 -25.59 8.67 0.64
CA ALA A 48 -24.75 7.95 1.60
C ALA A 48 -24.31 8.86 2.76
N LYS A 49 -23.94 10.11 2.46
CA LYS A 49 -23.60 11.12 3.48
C LYS A 49 -24.79 11.38 4.42
N ARG A 50 -26.01 11.44 3.88
CA ARG A 50 -27.24 11.63 4.67
C ARG A 50 -27.55 10.43 5.58
N ARG A 51 -27.33 9.21 5.11
CA ARG A 51 -27.48 7.98 5.92
C ARG A 51 -26.44 7.84 7.01
N MET A 52 -25.31 8.55 6.91
CA MET A 52 -24.27 8.60 7.93
C MET A 52 -24.50 9.64 9.02
N GLU A 53 -25.62 10.34 9.04
CA GLU A 53 -25.96 11.29 10.12
C GLU A 53 -26.05 10.62 11.51
N GLU A 54 -26.13 9.30 11.55
CA GLU A 54 -26.01 8.47 12.74
C GLU A 54 -24.56 8.19 13.18
N SER A 55 -23.55 8.62 12.42
CA SER A 55 -22.14 8.54 12.83
C SER A 55 -21.91 9.47 14.01
N GLY A 56 -21.02 9.08 14.93
CA GLY A 56 -20.78 9.86 16.13
C GLY A 56 -20.48 11.33 15.81
N GLU A 57 -21.02 12.25 16.60
CA GLU A 57 -20.98 13.70 16.41
C GLU A 57 -19.59 14.25 16.05
N LYS A 58 -18.54 13.72 16.69
CA LYS A 58 -17.13 14.11 16.42
C LYS A 58 -16.63 13.67 15.04
N ALA A 59 -17.05 12.49 14.56
CA ALA A 59 -16.67 12.00 13.23
C ALA A 59 -17.31 12.85 12.16
N ASN A 60 -18.58 13.20 12.33
CA ASN A 60 -19.31 14.07 11.39
C ASN A 60 -18.76 15.50 11.35
N ALA A 61 -18.39 16.07 12.51
CA ALA A 61 -17.84 17.42 12.60
C ALA A 61 -16.49 17.60 11.88
N THR A 62 -15.76 16.49 11.68
CA THR A 62 -14.42 16.50 11.03
C THR A 62 -14.40 15.73 9.72
N ARG A 63 -15.56 15.37 9.18
CA ARG A 63 -15.68 14.60 7.94
C ARG A 63 -15.12 15.40 6.75
N PRO A 64 -14.16 14.84 6.00
CA PRO A 64 -13.61 15.50 4.82
C PRO A 64 -14.57 15.39 3.63
N GLU A 65 -14.40 16.29 2.67
CA GLU A 65 -14.85 16.06 1.30
C GLU A 65 -13.89 15.05 0.66
N ILE A 66 -14.43 14.04 -0.03
CA ILE A 66 -13.66 12.99 -0.69
C ILE A 66 -14.00 13.02 -2.16
N GLU A 67 -12.96 13.14 -2.98
CA GLU A 67 -13.08 13.11 -4.43
C GLU A 67 -12.12 12.08 -5.03
N GLN A 68 -12.52 11.49 -6.16
CA GLN A 68 -11.72 10.55 -6.92
C GLN A 68 -11.30 11.20 -8.23
N ILE A 69 -10.01 11.05 -8.56
CA ILE A 69 -9.41 11.51 -9.81
C ILE A 69 -8.81 10.30 -10.52
N ILE A 70 -9.22 10.08 -11.76
CA ILE A 70 -8.68 9.01 -12.60
C ILE A 70 -7.59 9.60 -13.50
N ILE A 71 -6.39 9.03 -13.42
CA ILE A 71 -5.22 9.43 -14.21
C ILE A 71 -4.87 8.30 -15.19
N ALA A 72 -4.95 8.58 -16.47
CA ALA A 72 -4.58 7.61 -17.50
C ALA A 72 -3.06 7.57 -17.73
N ASN A 73 -2.51 6.37 -17.90
CA ASN A 73 -1.12 6.17 -18.33
C ASN A 73 -0.96 6.45 -19.84
N ARG A 74 -1.03 7.74 -20.22
CA ARG A 74 -0.95 8.14 -21.62
C ARG A 74 0.42 7.92 -22.27
N LYS A 75 1.48 7.78 -21.47
CA LYS A 75 2.84 7.54 -21.96
C LYS A 75 3.09 6.07 -22.26
N GLY A 76 2.21 5.17 -21.80
CA GLY A 76 2.38 3.72 -21.96
C GLY A 76 3.63 3.19 -21.25
N VAL A 77 4.08 3.84 -20.16
CA VAL A 77 5.19 3.34 -19.36
C VAL A 77 4.75 2.10 -18.58
N ASP A 78 5.72 1.28 -18.17
CA ASP A 78 5.43 0.12 -17.31
C ASP A 78 4.85 0.55 -15.96
N ASP A 79 4.13 -0.36 -15.32
CA ASP A 79 3.43 -0.08 -14.06
C ASP A 79 4.37 0.41 -12.94
N GLU A 80 5.60 -0.11 -12.85
CA GLU A 80 6.55 0.33 -11.81
C GLU A 80 6.97 1.78 -12.01
N THR A 81 7.19 2.15 -13.25
CA THR A 81 7.50 3.53 -13.63
C THR A 81 6.29 4.42 -13.38
N PHE A 82 5.09 3.97 -13.75
CA PHE A 82 3.87 4.73 -13.52
C PHE A 82 3.56 4.90 -12.03
N GLU A 83 3.69 3.86 -11.22
CA GLU A 83 3.55 3.92 -9.77
C GLU A 83 4.53 4.93 -9.14
N ARG A 84 5.76 5.00 -9.63
CA ARG A 84 6.76 5.99 -9.21
C ARG A 84 6.37 7.41 -9.59
N GLU A 85 5.89 7.62 -10.82
CA GLU A 85 5.38 8.93 -11.25
C GLU A 85 4.21 9.37 -10.38
N LEU A 86 3.25 8.48 -10.12
CA LEU A 86 2.11 8.75 -9.24
C LEU A 86 2.54 9.09 -7.81
N TYR A 87 3.52 8.38 -7.26
CA TYR A 87 4.10 8.69 -5.96
C TYR A 87 4.68 10.10 -5.91
N VAL A 88 5.49 10.48 -6.89
CA VAL A 88 6.09 11.83 -6.97
C VAL A 88 5.00 12.89 -7.13
N ILE A 89 4.02 12.67 -8.00
CA ILE A 89 2.87 13.57 -8.20
C ILE A 89 2.15 13.82 -6.88
N ARG A 90 1.83 12.75 -6.14
CA ARG A 90 1.18 12.87 -4.84
C ARG A 90 2.02 13.68 -3.85
N ARG A 91 3.33 13.39 -3.73
CA ARG A 91 4.22 14.10 -2.82
C ARG A 91 4.31 15.59 -3.15
N ARG A 92 4.35 15.95 -4.42
CA ARG A 92 4.32 17.34 -4.88
C ARG A 92 2.98 18.01 -4.58
N ALA A 93 1.86 17.33 -4.78
CA ALA A 93 0.54 17.86 -4.46
C ALA A 93 0.39 18.10 -2.95
N GLU A 94 0.83 17.17 -2.10
CA GLU A 94 0.83 17.32 -0.64
C GLU A 94 1.68 18.51 -0.19
N LYS A 95 2.87 18.70 -0.79
CA LYS A 95 3.73 19.87 -0.52
C LYS A 95 3.11 21.18 -0.98
N ALA A 96 2.51 21.20 -2.16
CA ALA A 96 1.85 22.40 -2.68
C ALA A 96 0.67 22.82 -1.80
N ALA A 97 -0.14 21.85 -1.36
CA ALA A 97 -1.23 22.09 -0.43
C ALA A 97 -0.73 22.65 0.92
N ALA A 98 0.35 22.08 1.46
CA ALA A 98 0.96 22.57 2.69
C ALA A 98 1.52 24.01 2.53
N ALA A 99 2.18 24.29 1.42
CA ALA A 99 2.69 25.64 1.11
C ALA A 99 1.57 26.67 0.94
N ALA A 100 0.44 26.25 0.38
CA ALA A 100 -0.77 27.07 0.24
C ALA A 100 -1.61 27.12 1.53
N GLN A 101 -1.13 26.53 2.62
CA GLN A 101 -1.83 26.45 3.92
C GLN A 101 -3.23 25.80 3.83
N VAL A 102 -3.42 24.88 2.89
CA VAL A 102 -4.64 24.07 2.79
C VAL A 102 -4.59 23.00 3.86
N ASN A 103 -5.33 23.25 4.94
CA ASN A 103 -5.38 22.31 6.06
C ASN A 103 -6.26 21.11 5.74
N GLY A 104 -5.83 19.93 6.21
CA GLY A 104 -6.62 18.70 6.07
C GLY A 104 -6.54 18.05 4.69
N PHE A 105 -5.75 18.57 3.75
CA PHE A 105 -5.52 17.90 2.47
C PHE A 105 -4.77 16.57 2.67
N TYR A 106 -5.33 15.49 2.15
CA TYR A 106 -4.75 14.17 2.25
C TYR A 106 -5.14 13.31 1.05
N VAL A 107 -4.16 12.65 0.43
CA VAL A 107 -4.38 11.69 -0.64
C VAL A 107 -4.38 10.29 -0.05
N CYS A 108 -5.56 9.65 0.03
CA CYS A 108 -5.72 8.31 0.58
C CYS A 108 -4.94 7.25 -0.18
N SER A 109 -5.04 7.28 -1.51
CA SER A 109 -4.28 6.43 -2.42
C SER A 109 -4.11 7.14 -3.77
N LEU A 110 -3.00 6.87 -4.44
CA LEU A 110 -2.77 7.22 -5.83
C LEU A 110 -1.90 6.12 -6.44
N SER A 111 -2.53 5.14 -7.06
CA SER A 111 -1.90 3.92 -7.53
C SER A 111 -2.69 3.35 -8.71
N CYS A 112 -2.04 2.68 -9.63
CA CYS A 112 -2.69 1.92 -10.70
C CYS A 112 -3.00 0.47 -10.29
N ARG A 113 -2.66 0.06 -9.04
CA ARG A 113 -2.80 -1.32 -8.55
C ARG A 113 -3.70 -1.47 -7.34
N SER A 114 -3.93 -0.41 -6.60
CA SER A 114 -4.71 -0.48 -5.36
C SER A 114 -5.50 0.80 -5.11
N VAL A 115 -6.61 0.65 -4.44
CA VAL A 115 -7.44 1.76 -3.97
C VAL A 115 -7.70 1.60 -2.47
N ILE A 116 -7.72 2.71 -1.74
CA ILE A 116 -7.94 2.72 -0.30
C ILE A 116 -9.23 3.44 0.04
N TYR A 117 -10.15 2.71 0.62
CA TYR A 117 -11.38 3.23 1.22
C TYR A 117 -11.23 3.22 2.73
N LYS A 118 -11.32 4.38 3.35
CA LYS A 118 -11.13 4.50 4.80
C LYS A 118 -11.85 5.68 5.41
N GLY A 119 -12.05 5.64 6.73
CA GLY A 119 -12.66 6.74 7.45
C GLY A 119 -12.89 6.41 8.92
N MET A 120 -13.47 7.36 9.65
CA MET A 120 -13.92 7.17 11.02
C MET A 120 -15.39 6.72 11.03
N MET A 121 -15.61 5.46 10.64
CA MET A 121 -16.94 4.86 10.50
C MET A 121 -16.95 3.42 10.99
N LEU A 122 -18.12 2.88 11.26
CA LEU A 122 -18.29 1.46 11.56
C LEU A 122 -18.14 0.62 10.28
N ALA A 123 -17.84 -0.66 10.44
CA ALA A 123 -17.59 -1.55 9.31
C ALA A 123 -18.77 -1.59 8.31
N GLU A 124 -20.01 -1.66 8.83
CA GLU A 124 -21.24 -1.67 8.03
C GLU A 124 -21.51 -0.35 7.28
N GLN A 125 -20.91 0.75 7.72
CA GLN A 125 -21.05 2.05 7.09
C GLN A 125 -20.11 2.24 5.90
N VAL A 126 -19.04 1.44 5.78
CA VAL A 126 -18.00 1.60 4.75
C VAL A 126 -18.60 1.46 3.34
N ALA A 127 -19.36 0.41 3.09
CA ALA A 127 -19.99 0.18 1.79
C ALA A 127 -21.10 1.19 1.48
N VAL A 128 -21.78 1.72 2.53
CA VAL A 128 -22.78 2.78 2.36
C VAL A 128 -22.12 4.10 1.98
N PHE A 129 -20.93 4.38 2.56
CA PHE A 129 -20.20 5.61 2.30
C PHE A 129 -19.45 5.58 0.95
N TYR A 130 -18.93 4.42 0.58
CA TYR A 130 -18.24 4.17 -0.68
C TYR A 130 -19.06 3.22 -1.56
N PRO A 131 -19.98 3.75 -2.37
CA PRO A 131 -20.90 2.92 -3.18
C PRO A 131 -20.19 2.03 -4.20
N ASP A 132 -18.96 2.36 -4.58
CA ASP A 132 -18.11 1.50 -5.44
C ASP A 132 -18.02 0.08 -4.92
N LEU A 133 -17.99 -0.09 -3.59
CA LEU A 133 -17.91 -1.41 -2.93
C LEU A 133 -19.18 -2.24 -3.06
N MET A 134 -20.27 -1.65 -3.54
CA MET A 134 -21.55 -2.31 -3.78
C MET A 134 -21.79 -2.56 -5.28
N ASP A 135 -20.89 -2.15 -6.15
CA ASP A 135 -20.99 -2.37 -7.59
C ASP A 135 -20.53 -3.80 -7.91
N ASP A 136 -21.38 -4.59 -8.59
CA ASP A 136 -21.10 -5.99 -8.96
C ASP A 136 -19.85 -6.14 -9.87
N ARG A 137 -19.40 -5.05 -10.47
CA ARG A 137 -18.17 -5.01 -11.28
C ARG A 137 -16.92 -4.79 -10.44
N PHE A 138 -17.06 -4.45 -9.16
CA PHE A 138 -15.95 -4.22 -8.28
C PHE A 138 -15.36 -5.56 -7.81
N GLU A 139 -14.35 -6.03 -8.51
CA GLU A 139 -13.63 -7.26 -8.18
C GLU A 139 -12.22 -6.94 -7.67
N SER A 140 -11.75 -7.72 -6.70
CA SER A 140 -10.41 -7.59 -6.15
C SER A 140 -9.81 -8.95 -5.83
N ALA A 141 -8.53 -9.13 -6.19
CA ALA A 141 -7.78 -10.34 -5.87
C ALA A 141 -7.42 -10.44 -4.37
N PHE A 142 -7.43 -9.33 -3.65
CA PHE A 142 -7.16 -9.30 -2.21
C PHE A 142 -7.81 -8.09 -1.53
N ALA A 143 -7.96 -8.18 -0.21
CA ALA A 143 -8.33 -7.06 0.63
C ALA A 143 -7.48 -7.03 1.89
N ILE A 144 -6.95 -5.85 2.24
CA ILE A 144 -6.37 -5.57 3.55
C ILE A 144 -7.32 -4.61 4.26
N TYR A 145 -7.76 -4.97 5.45
CA TYR A 145 -8.69 -4.13 6.21
C TYR A 145 -8.30 -4.03 7.67
N HIS A 146 -8.76 -2.96 8.32
CA HIS A 146 -8.59 -2.73 9.74
C HIS A 146 -9.90 -2.19 10.31
N GLN A 147 -10.52 -2.94 11.21
CA GLN A 147 -11.86 -2.64 11.71
C GLN A 147 -11.88 -1.57 12.81
N ARG A 148 -10.77 -1.40 13.55
CA ARG A 148 -10.76 -0.57 14.75
C ARG A 148 -9.76 0.59 14.60
N TYR A 149 -10.18 1.76 15.05
CA TYR A 149 -9.28 2.90 15.19
C TYR A 149 -8.28 2.70 16.34
N SER A 150 -7.09 3.32 16.25
CA SER A 150 -6.08 3.29 17.32
C SER A 150 -6.63 3.87 18.64
N THR A 151 -6.23 3.28 19.76
CA THR A 151 -6.61 3.75 21.12
C THR A 151 -5.71 4.87 21.64
N ASN A 152 -4.52 5.07 21.06
CA ASN A 152 -3.45 5.91 21.61
C ASN A 152 -3.24 7.23 20.86
N THR A 153 -3.91 7.44 19.75
CA THR A 153 -3.86 8.69 18.99
C THR A 153 -5.22 9.35 18.95
N PHE A 154 -5.23 10.70 18.93
CA PHE A 154 -6.48 11.42 18.72
C PHE A 154 -7.05 11.03 17.35
N PRO A 155 -8.32 10.60 17.26
CA PRO A 155 -8.92 10.15 16.02
C PRO A 155 -8.94 11.26 14.96
N GLN A 156 -8.42 10.92 13.78
CA GLN A 156 -8.43 11.78 12.59
C GLN A 156 -8.69 10.92 11.35
N TRP A 157 -9.45 11.42 10.40
CA TRP A 157 -9.82 10.67 9.20
C TRP A 157 -8.62 10.14 8.41
N TRP A 158 -7.59 10.95 8.26
CA TRP A 158 -6.39 10.58 7.51
C TRP A 158 -5.52 9.54 8.24
N LEU A 159 -5.66 9.41 9.56
CA LEU A 159 -4.97 8.40 10.37
C LEU A 159 -5.74 7.08 10.51
N ALA A 160 -6.96 7.00 9.97
CA ALA A 160 -7.66 5.72 9.90
C ALA A 160 -6.87 4.73 9.03
N GLN A 161 -6.90 3.46 9.41
CA GLN A 161 -6.28 2.39 8.64
C GLN A 161 -7.30 1.75 7.66
N PRO A 162 -6.85 1.12 6.57
CA PRO A 162 -5.46 0.96 6.16
C PRO A 162 -4.83 2.27 5.67
N PHE A 163 -3.49 2.31 5.70
CA PHE A 163 -2.72 3.32 4.99
C PHE A 163 -2.53 2.90 3.52
N ARG A 164 -1.60 3.53 2.78
CA ARG A 164 -1.45 3.28 1.33
C ARG A 164 -0.99 1.88 1.00
N MET A 165 -0.15 1.31 1.85
CA MET A 165 0.44 -0.02 1.65
C MET A 165 0.38 -0.91 2.91
N LEU A 166 -0.10 -0.38 4.03
CA LEU A 166 0.02 -1.03 5.33
C LEU A 166 -1.26 -0.93 6.15
N ALA A 167 -1.60 -2.01 6.82
CA ALA A 167 -2.42 -2.01 8.02
C ALA A 167 -1.68 -2.74 9.14
N HIS A 168 -1.81 -2.25 10.37
CA HIS A 168 -1.09 -2.80 11.50
C HIS A 168 -1.96 -2.79 12.76
N ASN A 169 -1.87 -3.85 13.53
CA ASN A 169 -2.48 -3.96 14.84
C ASN A 169 -1.38 -4.08 15.90
N GLY A 170 -1.28 -3.07 16.78
CA GLY A 170 -0.25 -3.01 17.82
C GLY A 170 0.34 -1.60 17.98
N GLU A 171 1.60 -1.54 18.40
CA GLU A 171 2.33 -0.29 18.65
C GLU A 171 3.81 -0.44 18.26
N ILE A 172 4.36 0.55 17.57
CA ILE A 172 5.79 0.65 17.30
C ILE A 172 6.43 1.52 18.39
N ASN A 173 7.12 0.88 19.31
CA ASN A 173 7.71 1.53 20.48
C ASN A 173 8.94 2.39 20.14
N THR A 174 9.61 2.09 19.04
CA THR A 174 10.84 2.77 18.59
C THR A 174 10.58 4.00 17.71
N LEU A 175 9.34 4.40 17.52
CA LEU A 175 8.89 5.44 16.58
C LEU A 175 9.76 6.70 16.60
N LYS A 176 10.03 7.27 17.78
CA LYS A 176 10.83 8.50 17.91
C LYS A 176 12.25 8.34 17.36
N GLY A 177 12.86 7.21 17.64
CA GLY A 177 14.18 6.85 17.11
C GLY A 177 14.13 6.69 15.59
N ASN A 178 13.15 5.92 15.09
CA ASN A 178 12.99 5.67 13.66
C ASN A 178 12.76 6.96 12.86
N ILE A 179 11.94 7.90 13.37
CA ILE A 179 11.74 9.22 12.74
C ILE A 179 13.05 10.00 12.67
N ASN A 180 13.85 10.03 13.75
CA ASN A 180 15.10 10.76 13.77
C ASN A 180 16.14 10.15 12.83
N TRP A 181 16.21 8.82 12.78
CA TRP A 181 17.08 8.13 11.84
C TRP A 181 16.64 8.36 10.39
N MET A 182 15.34 8.32 10.10
CA MET A 182 14.85 8.61 8.75
C MET A 182 15.22 10.04 8.30
N LYS A 183 15.10 11.04 9.17
CA LYS A 183 15.59 12.39 8.89
C LYS A 183 17.10 12.42 8.57
N SER A 184 17.89 11.62 9.27
CA SER A 184 19.33 11.49 8.99
C SER A 184 19.60 10.84 7.64
N HIS A 185 18.84 9.80 7.28
CA HIS A 185 18.91 9.16 5.96
C HIS A 185 18.52 10.14 4.84
N GLU A 186 17.49 10.95 5.04
CA GLU A 186 17.03 11.96 4.07
C GLU A 186 18.12 12.95 3.65
N ILE A 187 19.03 13.32 4.55
CA ILE A 187 20.13 14.26 4.27
C ILE A 187 21.03 13.75 3.14
N ARG A 188 21.27 12.42 3.12
CA ARG A 188 22.13 11.75 2.15
C ARG A 188 21.37 10.96 1.10
N MET A 189 20.05 11.04 1.13
CA MET A 189 19.22 10.27 0.22
C MET A 189 19.42 10.79 -1.19
N ALA A 190 20.23 10.08 -1.95
CA ALA A 190 20.36 10.23 -3.39
C ALA A 190 19.92 8.90 -4.01
N SER A 191 18.92 8.95 -4.85
CA SER A 191 18.43 7.76 -5.55
C SER A 191 18.40 8.04 -7.04
N SER A 192 19.11 7.24 -7.81
CA SER A 192 19.00 7.25 -9.27
C SER A 192 17.58 6.94 -9.75
N THR A 193 16.79 6.29 -8.89
CA THR A 193 15.39 5.93 -9.19
C THR A 193 14.48 7.14 -9.22
N PHE A 194 14.69 8.12 -8.34
CA PHE A 194 13.89 9.34 -8.28
C PHE A 194 14.52 10.52 -9.03
N GLY A 195 15.82 10.43 -9.36
CA GLY A 195 16.54 11.46 -10.10
C GLY A 195 16.36 12.86 -9.51
N ASP A 196 15.94 13.80 -10.35
CA ASP A 196 15.71 15.19 -9.97
C ASP A 196 14.55 15.39 -8.99
N TYR A 197 13.71 14.38 -8.80
CA TYR A 197 12.56 14.44 -7.88
C TYR A 197 12.88 14.00 -6.45
N ALA A 198 14.15 13.70 -6.13
CA ALA A 198 14.54 13.26 -4.79
C ALA A 198 14.18 14.26 -3.68
N GLU A 199 14.20 15.56 -3.98
CA GLU A 199 13.79 16.59 -3.02
C GLU A 199 12.26 16.72 -2.92
N ASP A 200 11.52 16.38 -3.96
CA ASP A 200 10.06 16.45 -3.96
C ASP A 200 9.41 15.46 -2.99
N ILE A 201 10.04 14.32 -2.78
CA ILE A 201 9.52 13.27 -1.89
C ILE A 201 9.85 13.46 -0.41
N LYS A 202 10.72 14.41 -0.06
CA LYS A 202 11.08 14.73 1.33
C LYS A 202 10.13 15.78 1.95
N PRO A 203 9.89 15.76 3.27
CA PRO A 203 10.28 14.67 4.20
C PRO A 203 9.47 13.41 3.92
N ILE A 204 10.07 12.24 4.12
CA ILE A 204 9.38 10.95 3.91
C ILE A 204 8.25 10.79 4.91
N ILE A 205 8.53 11.04 6.18
CA ILE A 205 7.53 10.97 7.26
C ILE A 205 6.96 12.38 7.48
N ALA A 206 5.66 12.53 7.26
CA ALA A 206 4.96 13.78 7.52
C ALA A 206 4.86 14.07 9.02
N GLY A 207 4.86 15.36 9.38
CA GLY A 207 4.60 15.79 10.75
C GLY A 207 3.23 15.34 11.25
N GLY A 208 3.15 14.92 12.51
CA GLY A 208 1.89 14.45 13.11
C GLY A 208 1.47 13.02 12.73
N SER A 209 2.33 12.27 12.01
CA SER A 209 2.08 10.87 11.67
C SER A 209 1.97 10.01 12.93
N SER A 210 1.05 9.04 12.92
CA SER A 210 1.06 7.94 13.86
C SER A 210 2.25 7.01 13.58
N ASP A 211 2.49 6.04 14.46
CA ASP A 211 3.51 5.01 14.28
C ASP A 211 3.30 4.23 12.97
N SER A 212 2.09 3.78 12.74
CA SER A 212 1.72 3.05 11.53
C SER A 212 1.76 3.91 10.27
N ALA A 213 1.34 5.17 10.33
CA ALA A 213 1.44 6.10 9.19
C ALA A 213 2.91 6.41 8.83
N ALA A 214 3.76 6.52 9.84
CA ALA A 214 5.19 6.71 9.65
C ALA A 214 5.85 5.47 9.03
N LEU A 215 5.52 4.27 9.53
CA LEU A 215 5.99 3.00 8.98
C LEU A 215 5.53 2.82 7.52
N ASP A 216 4.24 3.12 7.22
CA ASP A 216 3.70 3.09 5.86
C ASP A 216 4.48 3.98 4.91
N SER A 217 4.81 5.20 5.33
CA SER A 217 5.56 6.15 4.51
C SER A 217 6.97 5.67 4.17
N VAL A 218 7.65 5.03 5.12
CA VAL A 218 9.00 4.48 4.89
C VAL A 218 8.92 3.19 4.07
N PHE A 219 7.92 2.35 4.31
CA PHE A 219 7.67 1.17 3.49
C PHE A 219 7.38 1.56 2.03
N GLU A 220 6.52 2.54 1.81
CA GLU A 220 6.17 3.04 0.49
C GLU A 220 7.41 3.53 -0.27
N VAL A 221 8.24 4.37 0.33
CA VAL A 221 9.44 4.88 -0.36
C VAL A 221 10.42 3.77 -0.73
N LEU A 222 10.60 2.75 0.12
CA LEU A 222 11.46 1.60 -0.18
C LEU A 222 10.93 0.80 -1.38
N VAL A 223 9.62 0.57 -1.43
CA VAL A 223 8.98 -0.11 -2.55
C VAL A 223 9.10 0.71 -3.83
N ARG A 224 8.80 2.01 -3.78
CA ARG A 224 8.93 2.91 -4.95
C ARG A 224 10.38 3.09 -5.39
N ALA A 225 11.34 2.88 -4.50
CA ALA A 225 12.78 2.81 -4.82
C ALA A 225 13.21 1.45 -5.41
N GLY A 226 12.28 0.51 -5.63
CA GLY A 226 12.52 -0.77 -6.31
C GLY A 226 12.74 -1.96 -5.38
N ARG A 227 12.47 -1.85 -4.08
CA ARG A 227 12.44 -3.01 -3.19
C ARG A 227 11.11 -3.74 -3.33
N SER A 228 11.12 -5.07 -3.39
CA SER A 228 9.87 -5.83 -3.29
C SER A 228 9.23 -5.65 -1.91
N ALA A 229 7.91 -5.74 -1.81
CA ALA A 229 7.20 -5.62 -0.53
C ALA A 229 7.73 -6.57 0.55
N PRO A 230 7.99 -7.87 0.28
CA PRO A 230 8.61 -8.75 1.28
C PRO A 230 9.99 -8.28 1.75
N MET A 231 10.82 -7.78 0.84
CA MET A 231 12.15 -7.26 1.19
C MET A 231 12.06 -5.98 2.01
N ALA A 232 11.21 -5.04 1.63
CA ALA A 232 10.98 -3.80 2.38
C ALA A 232 10.46 -4.09 3.80
N LYS A 233 9.51 -5.04 3.95
CA LYS A 233 9.05 -5.52 5.26
C LYS A 233 10.21 -6.07 6.08
N THR A 234 11.04 -6.93 5.50
CA THR A 234 12.17 -7.56 6.20
C THR A 234 13.23 -6.54 6.59
N MET A 235 13.46 -5.51 5.77
CA MET A 235 14.38 -4.40 6.12
C MET A 235 13.88 -3.59 7.30
N LEU A 236 12.59 -3.28 7.35
CA LEU A 236 12.00 -2.44 8.40
C LEU A 236 11.73 -3.22 9.69
N VAL A 237 11.31 -4.48 9.56
CA VAL A 237 10.93 -5.35 10.68
C VAL A 237 11.64 -6.70 10.53
N PRO A 238 12.98 -6.72 10.63
CA PRO A 238 13.75 -7.97 10.58
C PRO A 238 13.51 -8.79 11.84
N GLU A 239 13.52 -10.11 11.70
CA GLU A 239 13.39 -11.01 12.83
C GLU A 239 14.53 -10.86 13.84
N SER A 240 14.24 -10.95 15.13
CA SER A 240 15.23 -10.88 16.21
C SER A 240 15.85 -12.26 16.46
N TRP A 241 16.68 -12.71 15.53
CA TRP A 241 17.23 -14.06 15.49
C TRP A 241 18.29 -14.35 16.57
N SER A 242 18.94 -13.34 17.13
CA SER A 242 20.02 -13.50 18.12
C SER A 242 19.57 -14.14 19.44
N LYS A 243 18.26 -14.17 19.71
CA LYS A 243 17.67 -14.73 20.94
C LYS A 243 16.89 -16.02 20.70
N GLN A 244 16.90 -16.54 19.48
CA GLN A 244 16.14 -17.73 19.17
C GLN A 244 16.88 -19.00 19.58
N ALA A 245 16.10 -19.99 20.09
CA ALA A 245 16.61 -21.31 20.44
C ALA A 245 16.91 -22.17 19.19
N VAL A 246 16.38 -21.79 18.03
CA VAL A 246 16.56 -22.50 16.77
C VAL A 246 17.67 -21.84 15.95
N GLU A 247 18.60 -22.63 15.49
CA GLU A 247 19.68 -22.16 14.63
C GLU A 247 19.14 -21.86 13.22
N LEU A 248 19.18 -20.57 12.83
CA LEU A 248 18.78 -20.17 11.50
C LEU A 248 19.86 -20.52 10.46
N PRO A 249 19.46 -20.84 9.22
CA PRO A 249 20.39 -21.00 8.11
C PRO A 249 21.29 -19.76 7.96
N GLN A 250 22.56 -19.96 7.60
CA GLN A 250 23.52 -18.86 7.47
C GLN A 250 23.06 -17.76 6.52
N ALA A 251 22.47 -18.12 5.37
CA ALA A 251 21.95 -17.15 4.42
C ALA A 251 20.87 -16.21 5.00
N TRP A 252 20.05 -16.70 5.93
CA TRP A 252 19.04 -15.88 6.61
C TRP A 252 19.69 -14.95 7.64
N ARG A 253 20.69 -15.44 8.37
CA ARG A 253 21.48 -14.60 9.29
C ARG A 253 22.17 -13.46 8.54
N ASP A 254 22.79 -13.77 7.40
CA ASP A 254 23.46 -12.78 6.56
C ASP A 254 22.47 -11.73 6.03
N MET A 255 21.29 -12.16 5.58
CA MET A 255 20.21 -11.27 5.14
C MET A 255 19.74 -10.34 6.26
N TYR A 256 19.47 -10.86 7.46
CA TYR A 256 19.05 -10.03 8.59
C TYR A 256 20.17 -9.10 9.05
N SER A 257 21.44 -9.54 9.02
CA SER A 257 22.58 -8.69 9.31
C SER A 257 22.69 -7.54 8.31
N TYR A 258 22.49 -7.83 7.02
CA TYR A 258 22.41 -6.78 5.99
C TYR A 258 21.27 -5.81 6.28
N CYS A 259 20.07 -6.29 6.52
CA CYS A 259 18.91 -5.44 6.83
C CYS A 259 19.18 -4.50 8.00
N ASN A 260 19.74 -5.03 9.11
CA ASN A 260 20.07 -4.23 10.29
C ASN A 260 21.23 -3.23 10.06
N SER A 261 22.03 -3.44 9.01
CA SER A 261 23.15 -2.54 8.67
C SER A 261 22.72 -1.36 7.79
N VAL A 262 21.61 -1.51 7.05
CA VAL A 262 21.16 -0.50 6.08
C VAL A 262 19.93 0.27 6.53
N MET A 263 19.19 -0.25 7.52
CA MET A 263 17.97 0.36 8.03
C MET A 263 17.80 0.05 9.52
N GLU A 264 17.42 1.03 10.30
CA GLU A 264 17.11 0.85 11.72
C GLU A 264 15.78 0.08 11.87
N PRO A 265 15.79 -0.98 12.69
CA PRO A 265 14.57 -1.77 12.89
C PRO A 265 13.45 -0.98 13.54
N TRP A 266 12.24 -1.20 13.05
CA TRP A 266 11.00 -0.75 13.68
C TRP A 266 10.54 -1.84 14.63
N ASP A 267 10.42 -1.55 15.92
CA ASP A 267 10.17 -2.53 16.97
C ASP A 267 9.02 -2.15 17.88
N GLY A 268 8.29 -3.17 18.29
CA GLY A 268 7.11 -3.10 19.14
C GLY A 268 6.14 -4.24 18.80
N PRO A 269 5.19 -4.57 19.70
CA PRO A 269 4.23 -5.64 19.44
C PRO A 269 3.30 -5.27 18.28
N ALA A 270 3.46 -5.94 17.14
CA ALA A 270 2.70 -5.63 15.93
C ALA A 270 2.41 -6.86 15.07
N ALA A 271 1.18 -6.91 14.59
CA ALA A 271 0.78 -7.76 13.48
C ALA A 271 0.58 -6.88 12.26
N LEU A 272 1.27 -7.21 11.17
CA LEU A 272 1.40 -6.37 9.99
C LEU A 272 0.74 -7.02 8.78
N ALA A 273 -0.03 -6.25 8.04
CA ALA A 273 -0.48 -6.61 6.70
C ALA A 273 -0.02 -5.51 5.73
N MET A 274 0.72 -5.89 4.71
CA MET A 274 1.35 -4.97 3.76
C MET A 274 1.13 -5.42 2.33
N THR A 275 1.07 -4.47 1.41
CA THR A 275 0.96 -4.75 -0.03
C THR A 275 1.59 -3.65 -0.87
N ASP A 276 2.10 -4.02 -2.03
CA ASP A 276 2.48 -3.11 -3.11
C ASP A 276 1.56 -3.24 -4.34
N GLY A 277 0.43 -3.97 -4.17
CA GLY A 277 -0.51 -4.30 -5.23
C GLY A 277 -0.14 -5.57 -6.02
N ARG A 278 1.07 -6.12 -5.82
CA ARG A 278 1.52 -7.42 -6.39
C ARG A 278 1.70 -8.47 -5.32
N TRP A 279 2.26 -8.07 -4.19
CA TRP A 279 2.49 -8.92 -3.03
C TRP A 279 1.52 -8.54 -1.93
N VAL A 280 0.99 -9.55 -1.28
CA VAL A 280 0.31 -9.40 0.01
C VAL A 280 1.15 -10.11 1.05
N CYS A 281 1.58 -9.36 2.06
CA CYS A 281 2.46 -9.84 3.11
C CYS A 281 1.72 -9.76 4.44
N ALA A 282 1.61 -10.88 5.14
CA ALA A 282 1.21 -10.92 6.54
C ALA A 282 2.43 -11.29 7.38
N GLY A 283 2.68 -10.56 8.46
CA GLY A 283 3.88 -10.78 9.25
C GLY A 283 3.75 -10.35 10.70
N LEU A 284 4.55 -10.97 11.53
CA LEU A 284 4.70 -10.60 12.93
C LEU A 284 5.75 -9.47 13.08
N ASP A 285 5.77 -8.88 14.27
CA ASP A 285 6.87 -8.04 14.74
C ASP A 285 8.17 -8.84 14.90
N ARG A 286 9.26 -8.13 15.20
CA ARG A 286 10.60 -8.71 15.30
C ARG A 286 10.72 -9.88 16.28
N ASN A 287 9.94 -9.86 17.35
CA ASN A 287 10.01 -10.82 18.45
C ASN A 287 8.78 -11.75 18.50
N GLY A 288 7.83 -11.58 17.59
CA GLY A 288 6.58 -12.33 17.57
C GLY A 288 5.70 -12.07 18.80
N LEU A 289 5.72 -10.86 19.33
CA LEU A 289 5.00 -10.50 20.56
C LEU A 289 3.49 -10.46 20.34
N ARG A 290 3.08 -9.94 19.18
CA ARG A 290 1.66 -9.92 18.83
C ARG A 290 1.32 -11.13 17.96
N PRO A 291 0.36 -11.97 18.37
CA PRO A 291 0.01 -13.16 17.61
C PRO A 291 -0.74 -12.80 16.31
N MET A 292 -0.52 -13.61 15.29
CA MET A 292 -1.30 -13.62 14.06
C MET A 292 -1.62 -15.07 13.69
N ARG A 293 -2.79 -15.29 13.12
CA ARG A 293 -3.22 -16.60 12.62
C ARG A 293 -3.51 -16.48 11.14
N TYR A 294 -3.40 -17.61 10.44
CA TYR A 294 -3.85 -17.71 9.06
C TYR A 294 -4.52 -19.05 8.81
N VAL A 295 -5.35 -19.08 7.80
CA VAL A 295 -5.98 -20.29 7.28
C VAL A 295 -5.95 -20.24 5.76
N VAL A 296 -5.82 -21.40 5.15
CA VAL A 296 -5.97 -21.59 3.71
C VAL A 296 -7.20 -22.46 3.53
N THR A 297 -8.18 -21.97 2.80
CA THR A 297 -9.43 -22.69 2.53
C THR A 297 -9.25 -23.72 1.41
N GLY A 298 -10.19 -24.64 1.26
CA GLY A 298 -10.10 -25.69 0.24
C GLY A 298 -10.16 -25.19 -1.22
N ASP A 299 -10.71 -24.01 -1.43
CA ASP A 299 -10.76 -23.29 -2.71
C ASP A 299 -9.56 -22.34 -2.94
N GLY A 300 -8.59 -22.33 -2.01
CA GLY A 300 -7.35 -21.59 -2.17
C GLY A 300 -7.35 -20.16 -1.62
N LEU A 301 -8.41 -19.71 -0.94
CA LEU A 301 -8.42 -18.40 -0.28
C LEU A 301 -7.52 -18.44 0.95
N VAL A 302 -6.65 -17.43 1.10
CA VAL A 302 -5.80 -17.23 2.27
C VAL A 302 -6.37 -16.10 3.12
N ILE A 303 -6.66 -16.39 4.39
CA ILE A 303 -7.16 -15.41 5.35
C ILE A 303 -6.14 -15.32 6.49
N ALA A 304 -5.63 -14.13 6.76
CA ALA A 304 -4.71 -13.88 7.86
C ALA A 304 -5.22 -12.72 8.74
N GLY A 305 -5.07 -12.84 10.04
CA GLY A 305 -5.55 -11.82 10.98
C GLY A 305 -4.95 -11.93 12.38
N SER A 306 -5.13 -10.87 13.14
CA SER A 306 -4.66 -10.72 14.52
C SER A 306 -5.81 -10.45 15.45
#